data_23e324759c38ed1b07c373b0fe84085e
#
_entry.id   23e324759c38ed1b07c373b0fe84085e
#
_cell.length_a   1.000
_cell.length_b   1.000
_cell.length_c   1.000
_cell.angle_alpha   90.00
_cell.angle_beta   90.00
_cell.angle_gamma   90.00
#
_symmetry.space_group_name_H-M   'P 1'
#
loop_
_entity.id
_entity.type
_entity.pdbx_description
1 polymer ?
#
loop_
_entity_poly.entity_id
_entity_poly.type
_entity_poly.pdbx_seq_one_letter_code
_entity_poly.pdbx_strand_id
1 'polypeptide(L)' 'MSSQMAAFWDGAGGLWATGAMTGKVGAAFTASASQHGGQETTLFNIITNLLHFGMTIVGLDYGYAGQMGVDEVRGGAP' A
#
# COMPACT_ATOMS: atom_id res chain seq x y z
N MET A 1 2.77 -1.68 9.09
CA MET A 1 3.62 -2.53 8.22
C MET A 1 4.43 -3.48 9.10
N SER A 2 4.56 -4.72 8.68
CA SER A 2 5.33 -5.70 9.45
C SER A 2 6.82 -5.38 9.46
N SER A 3 7.55 -5.90 10.46
CA SER A 3 9.00 -5.70 10.53
C SER A 3 9.72 -6.37 9.37
N GLN A 4 9.21 -7.52 8.91
CA GLN A 4 9.78 -8.22 7.75
C GLN A 4 9.65 -7.39 6.48
N MET A 5 8.51 -6.76 6.27
CA MET A 5 8.29 -5.88 5.10
C MET A 5 9.16 -4.62 5.20
N ALA A 6 9.29 -4.05 6.39
CA ALA A 6 10.15 -2.89 6.60
C ALA A 6 11.62 -3.24 6.30
N ALA A 7 12.08 -4.41 6.76
CA ALA A 7 13.44 -4.89 6.47
C ALA A 7 13.66 -5.13 4.98
N PHE A 8 12.64 -5.63 4.28
CA PHE A 8 12.70 -5.79 2.81
C PHE A 8 12.94 -4.43 2.14
N TRP A 9 12.20 -3.39 2.52
CA TRP A 9 12.38 -2.06 1.96
C TRP A 9 13.75 -1.46 2.30
N ASP A 10 14.23 -1.66 3.52
CA ASP A 10 15.58 -1.21 3.91
C ASP A 10 16.65 -1.87 3.04
N GLY A 11 16.46 -3.14 2.70
CA GLY A 11 17.39 -3.86 1.83
C GLY A 11 17.38 -3.39 0.38
N ALA A 12 16.40 -2.59 -0.03
CA ALA A 12 16.26 -2.10 -1.40
C ALA A 12 16.93 -0.73 -1.62
N GLY A 13 17.76 -0.27 -0.68
CA GLY A 13 18.43 1.03 -0.78
C GLY A 13 19.26 1.23 -2.05
N GLY A 14 19.85 0.14 -2.59
CA GLY A 14 20.58 0.21 -3.85
C GLY A 14 19.69 0.55 -5.04
N LEU A 15 18.45 0.05 -5.06
CA LEU A 15 17.48 0.37 -6.11
C LEU A 15 17.06 1.85 -6.01
N TRP A 16 16.87 2.35 -4.81
CA TRP A 16 16.58 3.77 -4.60
C TRP A 16 17.74 4.65 -5.09
N ALA A 17 18.97 4.32 -4.71
CA ALA A 17 20.15 5.13 -5.05
C ALA A 17 20.37 5.23 -6.56
N THR A 18 20.00 4.19 -7.33
CA THR A 18 20.13 4.19 -8.79
C THR A 18 18.90 4.72 -9.50
N GLY A 19 17.80 5.01 -8.79
CA GLY A 19 16.54 5.43 -9.39
C GLY A 19 15.85 4.33 -10.18
N ALA A 20 16.15 3.06 -9.91
CA ALA A 20 15.62 1.94 -10.69
C ALA A 20 14.09 1.80 -10.62
N MET A 21 13.47 2.29 -9.54
CA MET A 21 12.02 2.21 -9.33
C MET A 21 11.28 3.47 -9.78
N THR A 22 12.00 4.50 -10.22
CA THR A 22 11.38 5.77 -10.65
C THR A 22 10.43 5.56 -11.81
N GLY A 23 9.21 6.06 -11.69
CA GLY A 23 8.18 5.94 -12.73
C GLY A 23 7.45 4.61 -12.76
N LYS A 24 7.85 3.62 -11.97
CA LYS A 24 7.11 2.37 -11.86
C LYS A 24 5.81 2.58 -11.11
N VAL A 25 4.82 1.75 -11.41
CA VAL A 25 3.50 1.79 -10.75
C VAL A 25 3.55 0.96 -9.48
N GLY A 26 3.05 1.52 -8.38
CA GLY A 26 2.97 0.83 -7.10
C GLY A 26 1.60 0.96 -6.46
N ALA A 27 1.23 -0.05 -5.70
CA ALA A 27 0.01 -0.07 -4.91
C ALA A 27 0.28 -0.84 -3.61
N ALA A 28 -0.57 -0.65 -2.62
CA ALA A 28 -0.44 -1.30 -1.34
C ALA A 28 -1.73 -2.01 -0.96
N PHE A 29 -1.60 -3.15 -0.29
CA PHE A 29 -2.73 -3.85 0.30
C PHE A 29 -2.35 -4.36 1.69
N THR A 30 -3.34 -4.55 2.53
CA THR A 30 -3.15 -5.10 3.86
C THR A 30 -4.45 -5.76 4.33
N ALA A 31 -4.35 -6.51 5.41
CA ALA A 31 -5.50 -7.15 6.03
C ALA A 31 -5.33 -7.12 7.54
N SER A 32 -6.46 -7.19 8.24
CA SER A 32 -6.48 -7.29 9.70
C SER A 32 -7.60 -8.23 10.12
N ALA A 33 -7.50 -8.76 11.34
CA ALA A 33 -8.53 -9.63 11.89
C ALA A 33 -9.78 -8.86 12.31
N SER A 34 -9.68 -7.55 12.49
CA SER A 34 -10.79 -6.68 12.87
C SER A 34 -11.09 -5.67 11.77
N GLN A 35 -12.31 -5.14 11.78
CA GLN A 35 -12.81 -4.29 10.70
C GLN A 35 -12.03 -2.98 10.54
N HIS A 36 -11.54 -2.41 11.62
CA HIS A 36 -10.78 -1.15 11.60
C HIS A 36 -9.45 -1.30 12.35
N GLY A 37 -8.76 -2.39 12.10
CA GLY A 37 -7.54 -2.79 12.81
C GLY A 37 -6.26 -2.13 12.32
N GLY A 38 -6.27 -0.85 12.02
CA GLY A 38 -5.07 -0.12 11.62
C GLY A 38 -4.72 -0.28 10.15
N GLN A 39 -5.67 -0.67 9.32
CA GLN A 39 -5.46 -0.89 7.88
C GLN A 39 -4.97 0.37 7.18
N GLU A 40 -5.60 1.51 7.44
CA GLU A 40 -5.25 2.78 6.80
C GLU A 40 -3.84 3.21 7.15
N THR A 41 -3.47 3.13 8.43
CA THR A 41 -2.12 3.49 8.88
C THR A 41 -1.07 2.61 8.21
N THR A 42 -1.32 1.30 8.11
CA THR A 42 -0.41 0.37 7.44
C THR A 42 -0.28 0.69 5.96
N LEU A 43 -1.40 0.97 5.28
CA LEU A 43 -1.37 1.33 3.86
C LEU A 43 -0.58 2.60 3.62
N PHE A 44 -0.76 3.64 4.43
CA PHE A 44 0.00 4.88 4.30
C PHE A 44 1.49 4.68 4.57
N ASN A 45 1.85 3.81 5.52
CA ASN A 45 3.25 3.46 5.75
C ASN A 45 3.89 2.84 4.51
N ILE A 46 3.21 1.91 3.87
CA ILE A 46 3.70 1.27 2.65
C ILE A 46 3.80 2.29 1.52
N ILE A 47 2.75 3.09 1.31
CA ILE A 47 2.71 4.12 0.27
C ILE A 47 3.85 5.12 0.44
N THR A 48 4.16 5.52 1.68
CA THR A 48 5.27 6.44 1.95
C THR A 48 6.59 5.88 1.42
N ASN A 49 6.83 4.58 1.62
CA ASN A 49 8.03 3.93 1.09
C ASN A 49 8.03 3.91 -0.44
N LEU A 50 6.89 3.60 -1.06
CA LEU A 50 6.78 3.58 -2.53
C LEU A 50 7.05 4.96 -3.13
N LEU A 51 6.51 6.02 -2.51
CA LEU A 51 6.77 7.40 -2.93
C LEU A 51 8.25 7.76 -2.83
N HIS A 52 8.91 7.30 -1.77
CA HIS A 52 10.34 7.55 -1.60
C HIS A 52 11.18 6.91 -2.71
N PHE A 53 10.71 5.79 -3.26
CA PHE A 53 11.35 5.14 -4.42
C PHE A 53 11.04 5.82 -5.75
N GLY A 54 10.20 6.86 -5.76
CA GLY A 54 9.83 7.58 -6.98
C GLY A 54 8.75 6.90 -7.79
N MET A 55 7.97 6.02 -7.17
CA MET A 55 6.91 5.27 -7.87
C MET A 55 5.63 6.10 -7.98
N THR A 56 4.84 5.80 -9.02
CA THR A 56 3.49 6.34 -9.17
C THR A 56 2.51 5.45 -8.42
N ILE A 57 1.73 6.02 -7.53
CA ILE A 57 0.80 5.27 -6.69
C ILE A 57 -0.56 5.17 -7.39
N VAL A 58 -1.11 3.95 -7.40
CA VAL A 58 -2.44 3.67 -7.93
C VAL A 58 -3.34 3.21 -6.79
N GLY A 59 -4.47 3.89 -6.60
CA GLY A 59 -5.45 3.53 -5.59
C GLY A 59 -6.50 2.57 -6.13
N LEU A 60 -7.24 1.95 -5.21
CA LEU A 60 -8.42 1.17 -5.54
C LEU A 60 -9.58 2.13 -5.74
N ASP A 61 -10.15 2.16 -6.92
CA ASP A 61 -11.32 2.98 -7.21
C ASP A 61 -12.62 2.22 -6.91
N TYR A 62 -13.74 2.82 -7.22
CA TYR A 62 -15.06 2.23 -7.05
C TYR A 62 -15.64 1.70 -8.37
N GLY A 63 -14.77 1.27 -9.30
CA GLY A 63 -15.20 0.66 -10.55
C GLY A 63 -15.99 -0.65 -10.37
N TYR A 64 -15.76 -1.33 -9.23
CA TYR A 64 -16.56 -2.50 -8.86
C TYR A 64 -17.72 -2.08 -7.96
N ALA A 65 -18.96 -2.24 -8.45
CA ALA A 65 -20.15 -1.79 -7.72
C ALA A 65 -20.31 -2.44 -6.34
N GLY A 66 -19.82 -3.67 -6.14
CA GLY A 66 -19.84 -4.37 -4.86
C GLY A 66 -19.09 -3.65 -3.74
N GLN A 67 -18.17 -2.76 -4.07
CA GLN A 67 -17.40 -1.96 -3.12
C GLN A 67 -18.31 -0.99 -2.33
N MET A 68 -19.43 -0.60 -2.91
CA MET A 68 -20.37 0.34 -2.32
C MET A 68 -21.37 -0.31 -1.35
N GLY A 69 -21.43 -1.64 -1.33
CA GLY A 69 -22.38 -2.37 -0.47
C GLY A 69 -22.00 -2.35 1.00
N VAL A 70 -23.00 -2.55 1.86
CA VAL A 70 -22.83 -2.55 3.33
C VAL A 70 -23.24 -3.87 3.98
N ASP A 71 -23.66 -4.85 3.20
CA ASP A 71 -24.14 -6.15 3.66
C ASP A 71 -23.00 -7.14 3.95
N GLU A 72 -21.80 -6.80 3.59
CA GLU A 72 -20.58 -7.56 3.91
C GLU A 72 -19.52 -6.62 4.45
N VAL A 73 -18.58 -7.17 5.21
CA VAL A 73 -17.40 -6.41 5.65
C VAL A 73 -16.46 -6.24 4.47
N ARG A 74 -16.22 -4.99 4.09
CA ARG A 74 -15.31 -4.63 3.00
C ARG A 74 -14.28 -3.63 3.48
N GLY A 75 -13.07 -3.74 2.96
CA GLY A 75 -12.04 -2.75 3.20
C GLY A 75 -12.31 -1.49 2.39
N GLY A 76 -11.92 -0.35 2.93
CA GLY A 76 -11.91 0.90 2.18
C GLY A 76 -10.61 1.06 1.41
N ALA A 77 -10.62 1.97 0.45
CA ALA A 77 -9.41 2.38 -0.25
C ALA A 77 -8.96 3.73 0.31
N PRO A 78 -7.72 3.85 0.78
CA PRO A 78 -7.18 5.16 1.12
C PRO A 78 -6.84 5.97 -0.12
#